data_553cbb34a4ead5cd8218b9d6d82d56f0
#
_entry.id   553cbb34a4ead5cd8218b9d6d82d56f0
#
_cell.length_a   1.000
_cell.length_b   1.000
_cell.length_c   1.000
_cell.angle_alpha   90.00
_cell.angle_beta   90.00
_cell.angle_gamma   90.00
#
_symmetry.space_group_name_H-M   'P 1'
#
loop_
_entity.id
_entity.type
_entity.pdbx_description
1 polymer ?
#
loop_
_entity_poly.entity_id
_entity_poly.type
_entity_poly.pdbx_seq_one_letter_code
_entity_poly.pdbx_strand_id
1 'polypeptide(L)'
;MPTSNAKVSLDQEINPWEAQSARFDFAARKLNLDEGLWKVLRSPAREIIVHFPVSMDDGRIEMFTGFRVQHNIARGPGKGGVRYAPEVTLDEVRALASWMTWKCAVVNIPFGGAKGGVICDTKSMSKGELERMTRRYTSEIIDFIGPEKDVLAPDVNTNEQTMAWIMDTYSMHMGHTVTSVVTGKPLNIGGSRGRLEATGRGVMVECDESLRYLNMAIEGCRVVIQGFGNVGSNAARLMKEQGYKIVGIAEKDGGLYNSNGIDIHQLIEYKYRNGTTLGFRGAEATPSEELLVSDCEILIPAATENVITSRNADKIKARIVVEGANGPTTAVADEILAEKRIFIVPDILANAGGVTASYFEWVQDRQGYFWKEAVVNEQLETILRDSFDDVVRYAEAHNVNNRIAAYMLAIDRVAYTIKQRGIYA
;
A
#
# COMPACT_ATOMS: atom_id res chain seq x y z
N MET A 1 -37.67 -4.43 5.49
CA MET A 1 -36.83 -3.23 5.68
C MET A 1 -36.74 -2.97 7.16
N PRO A 2 -35.56 -3.00 7.80
CA PRO A 2 -35.36 -2.35 9.08
C PRO A 2 -34.49 -1.13 8.86
N THR A 3 -35.09 0.03 9.07
CA THR A 3 -34.41 1.31 9.26
C THR A 3 -33.80 1.30 10.67
N SER A 4 -32.53 1.01 10.77
CA SER A 4 -31.76 1.25 12.00
C SER A 4 -30.68 2.25 11.70
N ASN A 5 -30.93 3.52 11.98
CA ASN A 5 -29.93 4.55 12.21
C ASN A 5 -29.22 4.27 13.55
N ALA A 6 -28.42 3.24 13.62
CA ALA A 6 -27.47 3.06 14.69
C ALA A 6 -26.30 4.01 14.40
N LYS A 7 -26.21 5.10 15.17
CA LYS A 7 -24.96 5.87 15.31
C LYS A 7 -23.91 4.89 15.79
N VAL A 8 -23.04 4.44 14.87
CA VAL A 8 -21.86 3.63 15.21
C VAL A 8 -21.04 4.49 16.17
N SER A 9 -20.74 3.98 17.35
CA SER A 9 -19.89 4.67 18.32
C SER A 9 -18.51 4.84 17.69
N LEU A 10 -17.96 6.04 17.75
CA LEU A 10 -16.76 6.49 17.07
C LEU A 10 -15.45 5.79 17.50
N ASP A 11 -15.50 4.87 18.44
CA ASP A 11 -14.36 4.19 19.06
C ASP A 11 -14.46 2.64 19.04
N GLN A 12 -15.35 2.04 18.26
CA GLN A 12 -15.33 0.59 18.09
C GLN A 12 -14.22 0.21 17.10
N GLU A 13 -13.36 -0.69 17.52
CA GLU A 13 -12.46 -1.44 16.62
C GLU A 13 -13.33 -2.19 15.60
N ILE A 14 -13.49 -1.61 14.43
CA ILE A 14 -14.24 -2.23 13.35
C ILE A 14 -13.33 -3.34 12.79
N ASN A 15 -13.86 -4.56 12.70
CA ASN A 15 -13.17 -5.66 12.02
C ASN A 15 -12.67 -5.18 10.64
N PRO A 16 -11.36 -5.34 10.31
CA PRO A 16 -10.78 -4.83 9.06
C PRO A 16 -11.52 -5.30 7.81
N TRP A 17 -12.02 -6.55 7.82
CA TRP A 17 -12.79 -7.11 6.71
C TRP A 17 -14.16 -6.44 6.58
N GLU A 18 -14.84 -6.17 7.68
CA GLU A 18 -16.13 -5.46 7.66
C GLU A 18 -15.97 -4.03 7.17
N ALA A 19 -14.93 -3.32 7.62
CA ALA A 19 -14.62 -1.97 7.18
C ALA A 19 -14.34 -1.91 5.67
N GLN A 20 -13.53 -2.85 5.16
CA GLN A 20 -13.21 -2.92 3.73
C GLN A 20 -14.44 -3.33 2.90
N SER A 21 -15.25 -4.27 3.40
CA SER A 21 -16.50 -4.66 2.77
C SER A 21 -17.50 -3.49 2.68
N ALA A 22 -17.60 -2.66 3.72
CA ALA A 22 -18.47 -1.49 3.72
C ALA A 22 -18.06 -0.45 2.67
N ARG A 23 -16.75 -0.22 2.49
CA ARG A 23 -16.23 0.66 1.42
C ARG A 23 -16.57 0.14 0.03
N PHE A 24 -16.36 -1.17 -0.19
CA PHE A 24 -16.75 -1.83 -1.44
C PHE A 24 -18.26 -1.70 -1.67
N ASP A 25 -19.08 -2.06 -0.68
CA ASP A 25 -20.54 -2.02 -0.76
C ASP A 25 -21.05 -0.62 -1.10
N PHE A 26 -20.45 0.42 -0.54
CA PHE A 26 -20.80 1.81 -0.83
C PHE A 26 -20.51 2.17 -2.30
N ALA A 27 -19.30 1.87 -2.79
CA ALA A 27 -18.91 2.16 -4.17
C ALA A 27 -19.72 1.33 -5.18
N ALA A 28 -19.98 0.05 -4.90
CA ALA A 28 -20.78 -0.84 -5.73
C ALA A 28 -22.23 -0.36 -5.85
N ARG A 29 -22.84 0.17 -4.79
CA ARG A 29 -24.18 0.79 -4.85
C ARG A 29 -24.19 2.04 -5.73
N LYS A 30 -23.16 2.89 -5.63
CA LYS A 30 -23.02 4.07 -6.48
C LYS A 30 -22.92 3.72 -7.97
N LEU A 31 -22.28 2.58 -8.28
CA LEU A 31 -22.16 2.03 -9.63
C LEU A 31 -23.44 1.35 -10.13
N ASN A 32 -24.45 1.14 -9.27
CA ASN A 32 -25.58 0.25 -9.59
C ASN A 32 -25.09 -1.12 -10.07
N LEU A 33 -24.07 -1.66 -9.41
CA LEU A 33 -23.47 -2.93 -9.78
C LEU A 33 -24.50 -4.06 -9.73
N ASP A 34 -24.50 -4.92 -10.75
CA ASP A 34 -25.33 -6.12 -10.79
C ASP A 34 -25.15 -6.99 -9.54
N GLU A 35 -26.25 -7.52 -8.99
CA GLU A 35 -26.25 -8.25 -7.73
C GLU A 35 -25.37 -9.51 -7.77
N GLY A 36 -25.31 -10.20 -8.91
CA GLY A 36 -24.45 -11.38 -9.09
C GLY A 36 -22.98 -11.01 -9.04
N LEU A 37 -22.59 -9.95 -9.75
CA LEU A 37 -21.23 -9.42 -9.70
C LEU A 37 -20.87 -8.86 -8.33
N TRP A 38 -21.81 -8.21 -7.65
CA TRP A 38 -21.57 -7.74 -6.28
C TRP A 38 -21.20 -8.89 -5.36
N LYS A 39 -21.95 -10.00 -5.37
CA LYS A 39 -21.66 -11.20 -4.58
C LYS A 39 -20.28 -11.77 -4.89
N VAL A 40 -19.93 -11.86 -6.18
CA VAL A 40 -18.63 -12.36 -6.65
C VAL A 40 -17.48 -11.46 -6.17
N LEU A 41 -17.62 -10.14 -6.29
CA LEU A 41 -16.55 -9.19 -5.99
C LEU A 41 -16.41 -8.89 -4.49
N ARG A 42 -17.44 -9.17 -3.70
CA ARG A 42 -17.44 -8.97 -2.25
C ARG A 42 -16.70 -10.08 -1.50
N SER A 43 -16.56 -11.24 -2.09
CA SER A 43 -15.98 -12.41 -1.43
C SER A 43 -14.65 -12.80 -2.01
N PRO A 44 -13.67 -13.22 -1.20
CA PRO A 44 -12.45 -13.82 -1.70
C PRO A 44 -12.76 -15.06 -2.55
N ALA A 45 -12.07 -15.19 -3.69
CA ALA A 45 -12.22 -16.34 -4.56
C ALA A 45 -11.64 -17.62 -3.95
N ARG A 46 -10.61 -17.48 -3.11
CA ARG A 46 -9.94 -18.62 -2.48
C ARG A 46 -9.23 -18.21 -1.18
N GLU A 47 -9.35 -19.05 -0.16
CA GLU A 47 -8.68 -18.90 1.13
C GLU A 47 -7.96 -20.21 1.48
N ILE A 48 -6.71 -20.08 1.89
CA ILE A 48 -5.84 -21.20 2.24
C ILE A 48 -5.34 -20.96 3.65
N ILE A 49 -5.60 -21.90 4.55
CA ILE A 49 -5.11 -21.90 5.93
C ILE A 49 -4.24 -23.14 6.07
N VAL A 50 -3.02 -22.95 6.54
CA VAL A 50 -2.06 -24.02 6.73
C VAL A 50 -1.53 -24.03 8.14
N HIS A 51 -1.37 -25.23 8.71
CA HIS A 51 -0.75 -25.47 10.00
C HIS A 51 0.49 -26.33 9.79
N PHE A 52 1.64 -25.84 10.17
CA PHE A 52 2.89 -26.51 9.84
C PHE A 52 3.92 -26.48 10.96
N PRO A 53 4.65 -27.60 11.17
CA PRO A 53 5.70 -27.69 12.17
C PRO A 53 7.02 -27.11 11.67
N VAL A 54 7.77 -26.48 12.58
CA VAL A 54 9.14 -26.00 12.34
C VAL A 54 10.04 -26.46 13.49
N SER A 55 11.21 -27.00 13.17
CA SER A 55 12.24 -27.31 14.17
C SER A 55 12.95 -26.01 14.58
N MET A 56 12.89 -25.67 15.86
CA MET A 56 13.57 -24.50 16.44
C MET A 56 15.04 -24.81 16.73
N ASP A 57 15.83 -23.76 17.01
CA ASP A 57 17.27 -23.92 17.24
C ASP A 57 17.59 -24.71 18.51
N ASP A 58 16.69 -24.72 19.49
CA ASP A 58 16.79 -25.51 20.73
C ASP A 58 16.29 -26.96 20.59
N GLY A 59 15.89 -27.37 19.40
CA GLY A 59 15.41 -28.71 19.09
C GLY A 59 13.92 -28.93 19.34
N ARG A 60 13.18 -27.96 19.86
CA ARG A 60 11.71 -28.05 19.97
C ARG A 60 11.06 -28.02 18.60
N ILE A 61 9.87 -28.56 18.51
CA ILE A 61 9.00 -28.39 17.35
C ILE A 61 7.94 -27.35 17.73
N GLU A 62 7.85 -26.28 16.96
CA GLU A 62 6.83 -25.25 17.10
C GLU A 62 5.84 -25.33 15.94
N MET A 63 4.55 -25.11 16.25
CA MET A 63 3.47 -25.12 15.26
C MET A 63 3.10 -23.71 14.85
N PHE A 64 3.17 -23.42 13.57
CA PHE A 64 2.79 -22.12 13.01
C PHE A 64 1.48 -22.23 12.23
N THR A 65 0.74 -21.12 12.18
CA THR A 65 -0.44 -20.96 11.34
C THR A 65 -0.15 -19.91 10.27
N GLY A 66 -0.36 -20.28 9.02
CA GLY A 66 -0.20 -19.39 7.87
C GLY A 66 -1.49 -19.25 7.07
N PHE A 67 -1.65 -18.10 6.44
CA PHE A 67 -2.78 -17.74 5.59
C PHE A 67 -2.30 -17.32 4.21
N ARG A 68 -3.05 -17.69 3.16
CA ARG A 68 -2.98 -17.06 1.84
C ARG A 68 -4.39 -16.87 1.29
N VAL A 69 -4.78 -15.62 1.06
CA VAL A 69 -6.09 -15.25 0.51
C VAL A 69 -5.89 -14.68 -0.88
N GLN A 70 -6.58 -15.25 -1.86
CA GLN A 70 -6.71 -14.75 -3.23
C GLN A 70 -8.09 -14.13 -3.38
N HIS A 71 -8.17 -12.80 -3.33
CA HIS A 71 -9.46 -12.12 -3.38
C HIS A 71 -10.05 -12.18 -4.79
N ASN A 72 -9.29 -11.80 -5.81
CA ASN A 72 -9.73 -11.84 -7.19
C ASN A 72 -8.55 -12.03 -8.15
N ILE A 73 -8.73 -12.86 -9.18
CA ILE A 73 -7.72 -13.15 -10.22
C ILE A 73 -8.28 -12.92 -11.64
N ALA A 74 -9.37 -12.20 -11.79
CA ALA A 74 -9.99 -11.98 -13.09
C ALA A 74 -9.07 -11.20 -14.05
N ARG A 75 -8.30 -10.23 -13.54
CA ARG A 75 -7.40 -9.39 -14.34
C ARG A 75 -6.01 -9.96 -14.54
N GLY A 76 -5.63 -11.02 -13.80
CA GLY A 76 -4.32 -11.66 -13.86
C GLY A 76 -4.00 -12.39 -12.56
N PRO A 77 -2.75 -12.85 -12.38
CA PRO A 77 -2.36 -13.56 -11.18
C PRO A 77 -2.61 -12.72 -9.92
N GLY A 78 -2.88 -13.39 -8.81
CA GLY A 78 -2.94 -12.72 -7.50
C GLY A 78 -1.65 -11.98 -7.22
N LYS A 79 -1.72 -10.83 -6.56
CA LYS A 79 -0.54 -10.04 -6.19
C LYS A 79 -0.70 -9.50 -4.78
N GLY A 80 0.31 -9.73 -3.93
CA GLY A 80 0.34 -9.16 -2.59
C GLY A 80 1.40 -9.73 -1.68
N GLY A 81 1.71 -8.98 -0.62
CA GLY A 81 2.74 -9.32 0.35
C GLY A 81 2.39 -10.47 1.28
N VAL A 82 3.39 -10.90 2.04
CA VAL A 82 3.26 -11.85 3.15
C VAL A 82 3.73 -11.14 4.43
N ARG A 83 2.86 -11.08 5.43
CA ARG A 83 3.09 -10.41 6.72
C ARG A 83 3.45 -11.43 7.79
N TYR A 84 4.46 -11.12 8.61
CA TYR A 84 4.85 -11.91 9.76
C TYR A 84 4.61 -11.08 11.03
N ALA A 85 3.58 -11.44 11.80
CA ALA A 85 3.29 -10.75 13.05
C ALA A 85 2.41 -11.63 13.97
N PRO A 86 2.48 -11.47 15.30
CA PRO A 86 1.68 -12.25 16.22
C PRO A 86 0.19 -11.94 16.16
N GLU A 87 -0.19 -10.74 15.73
CA GLU A 87 -1.57 -10.26 15.62
C GLU A 87 -2.26 -10.58 14.28
N VAL A 88 -1.58 -11.25 13.35
CA VAL A 88 -2.16 -11.60 12.03
C VAL A 88 -3.43 -12.43 12.19
N THR A 89 -4.51 -11.97 11.57
CA THR A 89 -5.80 -12.69 11.54
C THR A 89 -6.24 -12.94 10.10
N LEU A 90 -7.12 -13.93 9.90
CA LEU A 90 -7.68 -14.21 8.58
C LEU A 90 -8.48 -13.02 8.04
N ASP A 91 -9.22 -12.30 8.88
CA ASP A 91 -10.00 -11.13 8.46
C ASP A 91 -9.10 -9.97 8.02
N GLU A 92 -7.98 -9.76 8.70
CA GLU A 92 -6.97 -8.80 8.25
C GLU A 92 -6.41 -9.18 6.87
N VAL A 93 -6.06 -10.45 6.68
CA VAL A 93 -5.52 -10.95 5.41
C VAL A 93 -6.56 -10.84 4.28
N ARG A 94 -7.85 -11.10 4.56
CA ARG A 94 -8.98 -10.88 3.63
C ARG A 94 -9.08 -9.41 3.19
N ALA A 95 -9.08 -8.51 4.17
CA ALA A 95 -9.16 -7.08 3.93
C ALA A 95 -8.01 -6.60 3.03
N LEU A 96 -6.79 -6.99 3.37
CA LEU A 96 -5.59 -6.63 2.63
C LEU A 96 -5.55 -7.24 1.22
N ALA A 97 -6.04 -8.48 1.03
CA ALA A 97 -6.16 -9.11 -0.29
C ALA A 97 -7.17 -8.36 -1.19
N SER A 98 -8.31 -7.96 -0.63
CA SER A 98 -9.31 -7.14 -1.31
C SER A 98 -8.73 -5.77 -1.69
N TRP A 99 -8.03 -5.12 -0.77
CA TRP A 99 -7.33 -3.85 -1.04
C TRP A 99 -6.35 -3.96 -2.21
N MET A 100 -5.60 -5.06 -2.28
CA MET A 100 -4.68 -5.31 -3.40
C MET A 100 -5.41 -5.44 -4.73
N THR A 101 -6.61 -6.05 -4.78
CA THR A 101 -7.42 -6.11 -6.00
C THR A 101 -7.75 -4.71 -6.52
N TRP A 102 -8.22 -3.83 -5.64
CA TRP A 102 -8.61 -2.47 -6.03
C TRP A 102 -7.40 -1.62 -6.38
N LYS A 103 -6.31 -1.76 -5.64
CA LYS A 103 -5.05 -1.07 -5.91
C LYS A 103 -4.46 -1.44 -7.27
N CYS A 104 -4.41 -2.72 -7.62
CA CYS A 104 -3.94 -3.14 -8.94
C CYS A 104 -4.88 -2.66 -10.08
N ALA A 105 -6.19 -2.65 -9.81
CA ALA A 105 -7.17 -2.25 -10.81
C ALA A 105 -7.18 -0.73 -11.03
N VAL A 106 -7.02 0.10 -10.00
CA VAL A 106 -7.03 1.57 -10.16
C VAL A 106 -5.85 2.06 -11.00
N VAL A 107 -4.67 1.45 -10.84
CA VAL A 107 -3.48 1.75 -11.67
C VAL A 107 -3.40 0.89 -12.93
N ASN A 108 -4.46 0.19 -13.26
CA ASN A 108 -4.66 -0.56 -14.50
C ASN A 108 -3.55 -1.58 -14.84
N ILE A 109 -2.89 -2.15 -13.85
CA ILE A 109 -1.92 -3.24 -14.06
C ILE A 109 -2.62 -4.60 -14.11
N PRO A 110 -2.08 -5.60 -14.87
CA PRO A 110 -2.74 -6.88 -15.11
C PRO A 110 -2.50 -7.87 -13.96
N PHE A 111 -2.86 -7.45 -12.75
CA PHE A 111 -2.84 -8.28 -11.55
C PHE A 111 -4.21 -8.33 -10.89
N GLY A 112 -4.47 -9.44 -10.23
CA GLY A 112 -5.50 -9.56 -9.21
C GLY A 112 -4.99 -9.13 -7.84
N GLY A 113 -5.74 -9.47 -6.79
CA GLY A 113 -5.34 -9.17 -5.41
C GLY A 113 -5.22 -10.43 -4.56
N ALA A 114 -4.13 -10.55 -3.85
CA ALA A 114 -3.88 -11.59 -2.88
C ALA A 114 -3.12 -11.03 -1.67
N LYS A 115 -3.14 -11.76 -0.56
CA LYS A 115 -2.38 -11.44 0.64
C LYS A 115 -2.06 -12.71 1.41
N GLY A 116 -0.93 -12.72 2.10
CA GLY A 116 -0.56 -13.79 3.01
C GLY A 116 -0.12 -13.27 4.36
N GLY A 117 -0.05 -14.18 5.32
CA GLY A 117 0.50 -13.90 6.63
C GLY A 117 0.82 -15.17 7.40
N VAL A 118 1.74 -15.07 8.35
CA VAL A 118 2.05 -16.12 9.31
C VAL A 118 2.00 -15.52 10.72
N ILE A 119 1.30 -16.21 11.61
CA ILE A 119 1.24 -15.82 13.03
C ILE A 119 2.58 -16.20 13.67
N CYS A 120 3.44 -15.22 13.93
CA CYS A 120 4.73 -15.44 14.57
C CYS A 120 5.30 -14.14 15.15
N ASP A 121 6.12 -14.25 16.20
CA ASP A 121 6.92 -13.14 16.72
C ASP A 121 8.33 -13.18 16.14
N THR A 122 8.57 -12.42 15.10
CA THR A 122 9.87 -12.37 14.40
C THR A 122 11.01 -11.86 15.27
N LYS A 123 10.73 -11.13 16.35
CA LYS A 123 11.74 -10.59 17.25
C LYS A 123 12.34 -11.65 18.17
N SER A 124 11.57 -12.71 18.45
CA SER A 124 11.99 -13.84 19.27
C SER A 124 12.65 -14.97 18.48
N MET A 125 12.65 -14.88 17.13
CA MET A 125 13.16 -15.92 16.23
C MET A 125 14.55 -15.58 15.68
N SER A 126 15.41 -16.59 15.59
CA SER A 126 16.67 -16.46 14.87
C SER A 126 16.47 -16.38 13.35
N LYS A 127 17.50 -15.92 12.64
CA LYS A 127 17.47 -15.90 11.17
C LYS A 127 17.27 -17.31 10.57
N GLY A 128 17.85 -18.35 11.19
CA GLY A 128 17.71 -19.73 10.76
C GLY A 128 16.29 -20.26 10.98
N GLU A 129 15.67 -19.91 12.10
CA GLU A 129 14.27 -20.26 12.38
C GLU A 129 13.31 -19.57 11.41
N LEU A 130 13.50 -18.25 11.13
CA LEU A 130 12.73 -17.51 10.13
C LEU A 130 12.87 -18.14 8.73
N GLU A 131 14.08 -18.58 8.36
CA GLU A 131 14.30 -19.26 7.08
C GLU A 131 13.52 -20.57 7.02
N ARG A 132 13.63 -21.43 8.02
CA ARG A 132 12.91 -22.72 8.07
C ARG A 132 11.40 -22.52 8.04
N MET A 133 10.88 -21.56 8.83
CA MET A 133 9.46 -21.20 8.83
C MET A 133 9.00 -20.73 7.45
N THR A 134 9.75 -19.82 6.82
CA THR A 134 9.42 -19.28 5.50
C THR A 134 9.40 -20.35 4.43
N ARG A 135 10.41 -21.23 4.41
CA ARG A 135 10.49 -22.34 3.46
C ARG A 135 9.36 -23.34 3.67
N ARG A 136 9.03 -23.63 4.92
CA ARG A 136 7.91 -24.54 5.23
C ARG A 136 6.57 -23.94 4.84
N TYR A 137 6.29 -22.68 5.18
CA TYR A 137 5.10 -21.98 4.73
C TYR A 137 4.98 -22.00 3.19
N THR A 138 6.07 -21.71 2.49
CA THR A 138 6.10 -21.71 1.02
C THR A 138 5.74 -23.09 0.47
N SER A 139 6.28 -24.16 1.04
CA SER A 139 5.98 -25.54 0.64
C SER A 139 4.50 -25.88 0.82
N GLU A 140 3.86 -25.41 1.90
CA GLU A 140 2.44 -25.69 2.15
C GLU A 140 1.48 -24.99 1.18
N ILE A 141 1.89 -23.83 0.64
CA ILE A 141 1.05 -23.09 -0.31
C ILE A 141 1.50 -23.22 -1.77
N ILE A 142 2.45 -24.12 -2.06
CA ILE A 142 3.18 -24.15 -3.32
C ILE A 142 2.29 -24.37 -4.56
N ASP A 143 1.22 -25.13 -4.44
CA ASP A 143 0.29 -25.42 -5.54
C ASP A 143 -0.57 -24.20 -5.91
N PHE A 144 -0.66 -23.22 -5.02
CA PHE A 144 -1.51 -22.05 -5.18
C PHE A 144 -0.76 -20.81 -5.64
N ILE A 145 0.56 -20.77 -5.49
CA ILE A 145 1.43 -19.67 -5.89
C ILE A 145 2.11 -19.95 -7.24
N GLY A 146 2.68 -18.92 -7.82
CA GLY A 146 3.43 -19.01 -9.07
C GLY A 146 3.27 -17.78 -9.95
N PRO A 147 4.14 -17.62 -10.96
CA PRO A 147 4.10 -16.44 -11.85
C PRO A 147 2.78 -16.19 -12.55
N GLU A 148 2.02 -17.26 -12.83
CA GLU A 148 0.73 -17.23 -13.53
C GLU A 148 -0.48 -17.31 -12.58
N LYS A 149 -0.24 -17.62 -11.29
CA LYS A 149 -1.30 -17.91 -10.32
C LYS A 149 -1.40 -16.81 -9.26
N ASP A 150 -0.28 -16.60 -8.55
CA ASP A 150 -0.22 -15.69 -7.40
C ASP A 150 1.23 -15.34 -7.08
N VAL A 151 1.58 -14.06 -7.19
CA VAL A 151 2.95 -13.53 -7.06
C VAL A 151 3.10 -12.83 -5.70
N LEU A 152 4.00 -13.36 -4.88
CA LEU A 152 4.23 -12.84 -3.53
C LEU A 152 5.11 -11.59 -3.54
N ALA A 153 5.09 -10.86 -2.42
CA ALA A 153 5.91 -9.67 -2.19
C ALA A 153 6.21 -9.50 -0.70
N PRO A 154 7.16 -8.63 -0.31
CA PRO A 154 7.37 -8.28 1.09
C PRO A 154 6.20 -7.47 1.67
N ASP A 155 6.04 -7.58 2.98
CA ASP A 155 5.14 -6.78 3.81
C ASP A 155 5.76 -6.62 5.22
N VAL A 156 4.97 -6.33 6.25
CA VAL A 156 5.46 -6.16 7.62
C VAL A 156 6.30 -7.37 8.05
N ASN A 157 7.50 -7.10 8.56
CA ASN A 157 8.49 -8.06 9.05
C ASN A 157 8.96 -9.11 8.03
N THR A 158 8.76 -8.87 6.74
CA THR A 158 9.37 -9.62 5.65
C THR A 158 10.17 -8.68 4.74
N ASN A 159 11.18 -9.19 4.07
CA ASN A 159 12.13 -8.39 3.30
C ASN A 159 12.66 -9.13 2.07
N GLU A 160 13.66 -8.56 1.42
CA GLU A 160 14.32 -9.14 0.25
C GLU A 160 14.86 -10.55 0.52
N GLN A 161 15.42 -10.80 1.72
CA GLN A 161 15.93 -12.12 2.10
C GLN A 161 14.79 -13.15 2.23
N THR A 162 13.66 -12.74 2.79
CA THR A 162 12.44 -13.59 2.87
C THR A 162 11.98 -13.98 1.46
N MET A 163 11.96 -13.02 0.54
CA MET A 163 11.60 -13.27 -0.87
C MET A 163 12.60 -14.21 -1.56
N ALA A 164 13.88 -14.11 -1.24
CA ALA A 164 14.89 -15.02 -1.75
C ALA A 164 14.64 -16.48 -1.30
N TRP A 165 14.27 -16.69 -0.03
CA TRP A 165 13.92 -18.02 0.48
C TRP A 165 12.66 -18.59 -0.17
N ILE A 166 11.63 -17.77 -0.39
CA ILE A 166 10.40 -18.18 -1.08
C ILE A 166 10.72 -18.60 -2.52
N MET A 167 11.45 -17.75 -3.24
CA MET A 167 11.84 -17.99 -4.62
C MET A 167 12.67 -19.28 -4.76
N ASP A 168 13.65 -19.47 -3.88
CA ASP A 168 14.51 -20.65 -3.88
C ASP A 168 13.71 -21.93 -3.60
N THR A 169 12.85 -21.92 -2.58
CA THR A 169 11.99 -23.05 -2.24
C THR A 169 11.06 -23.44 -3.39
N TYR A 170 10.42 -22.44 -4.01
CA TYR A 170 9.58 -22.66 -5.18
C TYR A 170 10.38 -23.23 -6.37
N SER A 171 11.54 -22.64 -6.64
CA SER A 171 12.43 -23.07 -7.75
C SER A 171 12.93 -24.51 -7.58
N MET A 172 13.31 -24.88 -6.37
CA MET A 172 13.73 -26.27 -6.06
C MET A 172 12.60 -27.26 -6.34
N HIS A 173 11.37 -26.91 -5.97
CA HIS A 173 10.21 -27.75 -6.23
C HIS A 173 9.89 -27.87 -7.74
N MET A 174 10.09 -26.78 -8.50
CA MET A 174 9.89 -26.77 -9.96
C MET A 174 11.04 -27.40 -10.74
N GLY A 175 12.19 -27.67 -10.12
CA GLY A 175 13.39 -28.21 -10.77
C GLY A 175 14.14 -27.20 -11.66
N HIS A 176 13.77 -25.93 -11.62
CA HIS A 176 14.48 -24.84 -12.32
C HIS A 176 14.22 -23.49 -11.63
N THR A 177 15.08 -22.50 -11.86
CA THR A 177 14.94 -21.17 -11.27
C THR A 177 13.74 -20.43 -11.83
N VAL A 178 12.83 -19.97 -10.93
CA VAL A 178 11.62 -19.22 -11.26
C VAL A 178 11.63 -17.89 -10.48
N THR A 179 12.29 -16.89 -11.04
CA THR A 179 12.46 -15.58 -10.37
C THR A 179 11.14 -14.81 -10.22
N SER A 180 10.22 -14.96 -11.17
CA SER A 180 8.96 -14.23 -11.25
C SER A 180 7.84 -14.70 -10.29
N VAL A 181 8.10 -15.71 -9.44
CA VAL A 181 7.15 -16.16 -8.41
C VAL A 181 6.99 -15.15 -7.26
N VAL A 182 7.99 -14.31 -7.06
CA VAL A 182 7.99 -13.24 -6.05
C VAL A 182 8.51 -11.94 -6.64
N THR A 183 8.19 -10.82 -6.00
CA THR A 183 8.82 -9.52 -6.24
C THR A 183 9.40 -8.96 -4.95
N GLY A 184 10.32 -8.00 -5.06
CA GLY A 184 11.05 -7.47 -3.92
C GLY A 184 12.24 -8.32 -3.52
N LYS A 185 12.83 -9.00 -4.51
CA LYS A 185 14.07 -9.75 -4.37
C LYS A 185 15.29 -8.83 -4.31
N PRO A 186 16.43 -9.30 -3.78
CA PRO A 186 17.72 -8.68 -4.04
C PRO A 186 18.01 -8.53 -5.54
N LEU A 187 18.69 -7.44 -5.92
CA LEU A 187 18.98 -7.13 -7.33
C LEU A 187 19.72 -8.25 -8.07
N ASN A 188 20.65 -8.92 -7.40
CA ASN A 188 21.48 -9.96 -7.99
C ASN A 188 20.75 -11.29 -8.29
N ILE A 189 19.50 -11.45 -7.85
CA ILE A 189 18.68 -12.63 -8.11
C ILE A 189 17.35 -12.28 -8.79
N GLY A 190 17.29 -11.18 -9.53
CA GLY A 190 16.12 -10.77 -10.32
C GLY A 190 15.31 -9.62 -9.73
N GLY A 191 15.82 -8.90 -8.73
CA GLY A 191 15.17 -7.69 -8.22
C GLY A 191 15.21 -6.54 -9.23
N SER A 192 14.23 -5.64 -9.16
CA SER A 192 14.17 -4.45 -10.03
C SER A 192 14.80 -3.24 -9.37
N ARG A 193 15.54 -2.45 -10.18
CA ARG A 193 16.00 -1.12 -9.77
C ARG A 193 14.82 -0.17 -9.61
N GLY A 194 15.01 0.91 -8.82
CA GLY A 194 13.97 1.91 -8.55
C GLY A 194 12.89 1.47 -7.53
N ARG A 195 12.85 0.17 -7.16
CA ARG A 195 11.80 -0.35 -6.27
C ARG A 195 11.83 0.27 -4.86
N LEU A 196 13.03 0.56 -4.33
CA LEU A 196 13.19 1.07 -2.96
C LEU A 196 12.45 2.40 -2.77
N GLU A 197 12.52 3.28 -3.75
CA GLU A 197 11.89 4.61 -3.71
C GLU A 197 10.50 4.66 -4.38
N ALA A 198 10.07 3.58 -5.04
CA ALA A 198 8.90 3.56 -5.91
C ALA A 198 7.60 4.08 -5.25
N THR A 199 7.36 3.75 -3.97
CA THR A 199 6.17 4.24 -3.27
C THR A 199 6.29 5.74 -2.98
N GLY A 200 7.45 6.20 -2.50
CA GLY A 200 7.70 7.63 -2.27
C GLY A 200 7.66 8.45 -3.56
N ARG A 201 8.18 7.90 -4.66
CA ARG A 201 8.08 8.50 -6.00
C ARG A 201 6.63 8.59 -6.46
N GLY A 202 5.83 7.56 -6.22
CA GLY A 202 4.40 7.60 -6.51
C GLY A 202 3.70 8.72 -5.76
N VAL A 203 3.94 8.85 -4.45
CA VAL A 203 3.38 9.95 -3.65
C VAL A 203 3.78 11.33 -4.21
N MET A 204 5.04 11.50 -4.63
CA MET A 204 5.49 12.74 -5.28
C MET A 204 4.72 13.01 -6.57
N VAL A 205 4.58 12.02 -7.46
CA VAL A 205 3.83 12.16 -8.72
C VAL A 205 2.39 12.57 -8.46
N GLU A 206 1.74 11.97 -7.48
CA GLU A 206 0.37 12.33 -7.11
C GLU A 206 0.25 13.74 -6.51
N CYS A 207 1.30 14.24 -5.84
CA CYS A 207 1.39 15.64 -5.43
C CYS A 207 1.52 16.58 -6.64
N ASP A 208 2.42 16.25 -7.59
CA ASP A 208 2.61 17.03 -8.82
C ASP A 208 1.32 17.15 -9.61
N GLU A 209 0.61 16.03 -9.81
CA GLU A 209 -0.64 15.99 -10.56
C GLU A 209 -1.78 16.72 -9.82
N SER A 210 -1.81 16.65 -8.48
CA SER A 210 -2.76 17.42 -7.68
C SER A 210 -2.55 18.92 -7.83
N LEU A 211 -1.29 19.39 -7.80
CA LEU A 211 -0.97 20.80 -8.02
C LEU A 211 -1.30 21.24 -9.44
N ARG A 212 -0.98 20.42 -10.45
CA ARG A 212 -1.34 20.66 -11.85
C ARG A 212 -2.86 20.81 -12.00
N TYR A 213 -3.63 19.90 -11.46
CA TYR A 213 -5.09 19.92 -11.53
C TYR A 213 -5.69 21.16 -10.84
N LEU A 214 -5.14 21.56 -9.70
CA LEU A 214 -5.60 22.72 -8.95
C LEU A 214 -4.97 24.06 -9.41
N ASN A 215 -4.17 24.06 -10.47
CA ASN A 215 -3.44 25.22 -10.99
C ASN A 215 -2.57 25.90 -9.91
N MET A 216 -1.84 25.09 -9.13
CA MET A 216 -0.91 25.54 -8.10
C MET A 216 0.55 25.29 -8.53
N ALA A 217 1.46 26.18 -8.11
CA ALA A 217 2.89 26.03 -8.40
C ALA A 217 3.56 25.00 -7.47
N ILE A 218 4.53 24.26 -8.00
CA ILE A 218 5.39 23.38 -7.21
C ILE A 218 6.38 24.16 -6.38
N GLU A 219 7.03 25.17 -7.00
CA GLU A 219 8.10 25.94 -6.38
C GLU A 219 7.62 26.62 -5.08
N GLY A 220 8.25 26.26 -3.97
CA GLY A 220 7.93 26.81 -2.66
C GLY A 220 6.66 26.24 -2.01
N CYS A 221 5.94 25.31 -2.64
CA CYS A 221 4.78 24.64 -2.06
C CYS A 221 5.18 23.95 -0.75
N ARG A 222 4.50 24.30 0.34
CA ARG A 222 4.83 23.82 1.70
C ARG A 222 4.18 22.45 1.94
N VAL A 223 4.99 21.52 2.41
CA VAL A 223 4.59 20.13 2.64
C VAL A 223 4.88 19.71 4.07
N VAL A 224 3.91 19.05 4.69
CA VAL A 224 4.08 18.33 5.95
C VAL A 224 3.93 16.84 5.69
N ILE A 225 4.87 16.04 6.19
CA ILE A 225 4.89 14.59 6.04
C ILE A 225 4.81 13.93 7.41
N GLN A 226 3.83 13.08 7.60
CA GLN A 226 3.72 12.24 8.80
C GLN A 226 4.32 10.87 8.50
N GLY A 227 5.41 10.54 9.21
CA GLY A 227 6.24 9.36 9.00
C GLY A 227 7.45 9.64 8.12
N PHE A 228 8.64 9.34 8.65
CA PHE A 228 9.91 9.48 7.94
C PHE A 228 10.59 8.12 7.75
N GLY A 229 9.76 7.08 7.50
CA GLY A 229 10.17 5.75 7.06
C GLY A 229 10.48 5.71 5.56
N ASN A 230 10.47 4.51 4.96
CA ASN A 230 10.81 4.35 3.53
C ASN A 230 9.96 5.24 2.59
N VAL A 231 8.65 5.32 2.80
CA VAL A 231 7.76 6.12 1.94
C VAL A 231 8.02 7.62 2.14
N GLY A 232 7.91 8.09 3.38
CA GLY A 232 8.00 9.53 3.67
C GLY A 232 9.39 10.12 3.41
N SER A 233 10.48 9.41 3.72
CA SER A 233 11.83 9.92 3.46
C SER A 233 12.17 10.00 1.97
N ASN A 234 11.75 9.00 1.17
CA ASN A 234 11.94 9.04 -0.28
C ASN A 234 11.06 10.11 -0.94
N ALA A 235 9.78 10.23 -0.52
CA ALA A 235 8.92 11.30 -1.01
C ALA A 235 9.51 12.68 -0.68
N ALA A 236 9.93 12.91 0.58
CA ALA A 236 10.56 14.16 1.00
C ALA A 236 11.79 14.53 0.17
N ARG A 237 12.68 13.55 -0.08
CA ARG A 237 13.88 13.75 -0.89
C ARG A 237 13.55 14.14 -2.32
N LEU A 238 12.72 13.35 -2.98
CA LEU A 238 12.33 13.57 -4.38
C LEU A 238 11.59 14.90 -4.56
N MET A 239 10.66 15.22 -3.68
CA MET A 239 9.93 16.49 -3.69
C MET A 239 10.86 17.69 -3.45
N LYS A 240 11.83 17.57 -2.53
CA LYS A 240 12.83 18.63 -2.30
C LYS A 240 13.64 18.90 -3.55
N GLU A 241 14.03 17.87 -4.30
CA GLU A 241 14.77 17.97 -5.56
C GLU A 241 13.96 18.70 -6.65
N GLN A 242 12.63 18.69 -6.56
CA GLN A 242 11.72 19.39 -7.50
C GLN A 242 11.33 20.82 -7.08
N GLY A 243 11.80 21.30 -5.93
CA GLY A 243 11.50 22.66 -5.47
C GLY A 243 10.42 22.79 -4.41
N TYR A 244 9.83 21.69 -3.93
CA TYR A 244 8.94 21.71 -2.79
C TYR A 244 9.67 22.14 -1.51
N LYS A 245 8.94 22.76 -0.60
CA LYS A 245 9.42 23.16 0.72
C LYS A 245 8.87 22.22 1.79
N ILE A 246 9.67 21.25 2.24
CA ILE A 246 9.28 20.35 3.31
C ILE A 246 9.42 21.10 4.64
N VAL A 247 8.31 21.57 5.19
CA VAL A 247 8.29 22.41 6.39
C VAL A 247 8.09 21.62 7.68
N GLY A 248 7.51 20.42 7.61
CA GLY A 248 7.25 19.60 8.79
C GLY A 248 7.46 18.11 8.53
N ILE A 249 8.07 17.42 9.50
CA ILE A 249 8.20 15.96 9.56
C ILE A 249 7.66 15.52 10.92
N ALA A 250 6.58 14.75 10.94
CA ALA A 250 5.98 14.20 12.14
C ALA A 250 6.32 12.72 12.28
N GLU A 251 6.88 12.30 13.42
CA GLU A 251 7.12 10.90 13.77
C GLU A 251 6.44 10.54 15.10
N LYS A 252 6.44 9.26 15.46
CA LYS A 252 5.76 8.77 16.67
C LYS A 252 6.23 9.47 17.95
N ASP A 253 7.53 9.75 18.03
CA ASP A 253 8.17 10.27 19.24
C ASP A 253 8.27 11.81 19.26
N GLY A 254 7.69 12.49 18.27
CA GLY A 254 7.71 13.93 18.10
C GLY A 254 7.97 14.33 16.66
N GLY A 255 8.06 15.62 16.40
CA GLY A 255 8.26 16.11 15.03
C GLY A 255 9.25 17.26 14.96
N LEU A 256 9.52 17.67 13.74
CA LEU A 256 10.41 18.75 13.35
C LEU A 256 9.67 19.76 12.50
N TYR A 257 9.83 21.04 12.76
CA TYR A 257 9.27 22.14 11.98
C TYR A 257 10.33 23.16 11.57
N ASN A 258 10.29 23.60 10.32
CA ASN A 258 11.08 24.74 9.84
C ASN A 258 10.33 25.46 8.72
N SER A 259 9.85 26.67 8.96
CA SER A 259 9.11 27.47 7.99
C SER A 259 9.92 27.81 6.72
N ASN A 260 11.26 27.78 6.80
CA ASN A 260 12.15 27.97 5.65
C ASN A 260 12.42 26.68 4.88
N GLY A 261 11.92 25.53 5.36
CA GLY A 261 12.15 24.20 4.83
C GLY A 261 13.29 23.47 5.53
N ILE A 262 13.08 22.18 5.76
CA ILE A 262 14.04 21.26 6.38
C ILE A 262 15.03 20.79 5.31
N ASP A 263 16.32 20.72 5.65
CA ASP A 263 17.32 20.07 4.81
C ASP A 263 17.15 18.53 4.89
N ILE A 264 16.48 17.98 3.90
CA ILE A 264 16.10 16.56 3.88
C ILE A 264 17.31 15.65 3.74
N HIS A 265 18.34 16.04 2.98
CA HIS A 265 19.54 15.22 2.84
C HIS A 265 20.29 15.10 4.17
N GLN A 266 20.48 16.21 4.88
CA GLN A 266 21.10 16.20 6.21
C GLN A 266 20.24 15.45 7.22
N LEU A 267 18.90 15.56 7.13
CA LEU A 267 17.98 14.84 8.04
C LEU A 267 18.04 13.33 7.82
N ILE A 268 18.11 12.85 6.58
CA ILE A 268 18.27 11.43 6.26
C ILE A 268 19.58 10.90 6.84
N GLU A 269 20.70 11.61 6.65
CA GLU A 269 21.99 11.23 7.24
C GLU A 269 21.95 11.24 8.77
N TYR A 270 21.31 12.24 9.36
CA TYR A 270 21.15 12.35 10.81
C TYR A 270 20.38 11.15 11.35
N LYS A 271 19.23 10.82 10.74
CA LYS A 271 18.43 9.67 11.14
C LYS A 271 19.17 8.34 10.97
N TYR A 272 19.93 8.20 9.90
CA TYR A 272 20.75 6.99 9.68
C TYR A 272 21.77 6.79 10.79
N ARG A 273 22.42 7.87 11.27
CA ARG A 273 23.45 7.81 12.33
C ARG A 273 22.87 7.65 13.73
N ASN A 274 21.70 8.24 14.00
CA ASN A 274 21.13 8.37 15.34
C ASN A 274 19.92 7.48 15.60
N GLY A 275 19.34 6.86 14.57
CA GLY A 275 18.12 6.05 14.66
C GLY A 275 16.83 6.86 14.86
N THR A 276 16.91 8.18 14.98
CA THR A 276 15.77 9.09 15.20
C THR A 276 15.96 10.40 14.47
N THR A 277 14.85 11.12 14.19
CA THR A 277 14.89 12.49 13.67
C THR A 277 15.00 13.54 14.79
N LEU A 278 14.65 13.19 16.01
CA LEU A 278 14.67 14.12 17.15
C LEU A 278 16.07 14.59 17.47
N GLY A 279 16.20 15.90 17.76
CA GLY A 279 17.50 16.56 18.04
C GLY A 279 18.23 17.04 16.79
N PHE A 280 17.65 16.90 15.59
CA PHE A 280 18.20 17.51 14.38
C PHE A 280 18.18 19.04 14.48
N ARG A 281 19.35 19.67 14.35
CA ARG A 281 19.54 21.13 14.61
C ARG A 281 19.00 22.02 13.49
N GLY A 282 18.59 21.46 12.35
CA GLY A 282 18.05 22.20 11.20
C GLY A 282 16.56 22.52 11.29
N ALA A 283 15.90 22.17 12.41
CA ALA A 283 14.47 22.38 12.62
C ALA A 283 14.13 22.45 14.11
N GLU A 284 13.00 23.06 14.43
CA GLU A 284 12.47 23.15 15.79
C GLU A 284 11.71 21.85 16.14
N ALA A 285 11.90 21.38 17.36
CA ALA A 285 11.12 20.25 17.88
C ALA A 285 9.67 20.69 18.10
N THR A 286 8.72 19.99 17.49
CA THR A 286 7.29 20.32 17.51
C THR A 286 6.50 19.04 17.77
N PRO A 287 5.42 19.08 18.57
CA PRO A 287 4.55 17.92 18.74
C PRO A 287 3.97 17.44 17.40
N SER A 288 4.00 16.12 17.17
CA SER A 288 3.52 15.53 15.89
C SER A 288 2.07 15.87 15.58
N GLU A 289 1.23 15.97 16.59
CA GLU A 289 -0.19 16.30 16.47
C GLU A 289 -0.40 17.74 15.96
N GLU A 290 0.47 18.66 16.35
CA GLU A 290 0.42 20.05 15.88
C GLU A 290 0.85 20.15 14.42
N LEU A 291 1.77 19.33 13.98
CA LEU A 291 2.23 19.28 12.59
C LEU A 291 1.12 18.82 11.63
N LEU A 292 0.31 17.83 12.02
CA LEU A 292 -0.81 17.35 11.21
C LEU A 292 -1.83 18.46 10.89
N VAL A 293 -1.98 19.44 11.77
CA VAL A 293 -2.93 20.55 11.63
C VAL A 293 -2.25 21.89 11.34
N SER A 294 -0.95 21.88 11.07
CA SER A 294 -0.17 23.07 10.75
C SER A 294 -0.54 23.64 9.37
N ASP A 295 -0.17 24.89 9.13
CA ASP A 295 -0.44 25.56 7.87
C ASP A 295 0.53 25.06 6.78
N CYS A 296 -0.01 24.37 5.78
CA CYS A 296 0.71 23.86 4.62
C CYS A 296 -0.24 23.68 3.43
N GLU A 297 0.30 23.56 2.23
CA GLU A 297 -0.49 23.28 1.04
C GLU A 297 -0.80 21.77 0.94
N ILE A 298 0.18 20.92 1.27
CA ILE A 298 0.07 19.46 1.15
C ILE A 298 0.39 18.79 2.48
N LEU A 299 -0.49 17.87 2.90
CA LEU A 299 -0.27 16.93 4.01
C LEU A 299 -0.13 15.52 3.46
N ILE A 300 0.95 14.84 3.84
CA ILE A 300 1.23 13.46 3.42
C ILE A 300 1.26 12.54 4.66
N PRO A 301 0.16 11.88 5.02
CA PRO A 301 0.18 10.81 6.02
C PRO A 301 0.84 9.55 5.41
N ALA A 302 2.06 9.21 5.86
CA ALA A 302 2.89 8.14 5.33
C ALA A 302 3.44 7.18 6.41
N ALA A 303 2.84 7.14 7.60
CA ALA A 303 3.27 6.26 8.68
C ALA A 303 2.28 5.10 8.93
N THR A 304 1.14 5.39 9.55
CA THR A 304 0.20 4.38 10.03
C THR A 304 -1.24 4.70 9.62
N GLU A 305 -2.10 3.72 9.77
CA GLU A 305 -3.54 3.88 9.62
C GLU A 305 -4.16 4.78 10.70
N ASN A 306 -5.35 5.32 10.42
CA ASN A 306 -6.19 6.06 11.35
C ASN A 306 -5.52 7.27 12.04
N VAL A 307 -4.65 7.99 11.34
CA VAL A 307 -4.01 9.22 11.86
C VAL A 307 -4.87 10.46 11.66
N ILE A 308 -5.71 10.49 10.61
CA ILE A 308 -6.72 11.52 10.39
C ILE A 308 -8.07 10.93 10.79
N THR A 309 -8.61 11.46 11.87
CA THR A 309 -9.84 10.98 12.50
C THR A 309 -10.84 12.14 12.69
N SER A 310 -12.05 11.84 13.16
CA SER A 310 -13.03 12.87 13.52
C SER A 310 -12.52 13.89 14.57
N ARG A 311 -11.43 13.56 15.30
CA ARG A 311 -10.87 14.44 16.35
C ARG A 311 -9.99 15.57 15.80
N ASN A 312 -9.42 15.39 14.60
CA ASN A 312 -8.47 16.34 14.01
C ASN A 312 -8.80 16.76 12.57
N ALA A 313 -9.69 16.07 11.87
CA ALA A 313 -10.03 16.36 10.48
C ALA A 313 -10.58 17.81 10.28
N ASP A 314 -11.36 18.30 11.23
CA ASP A 314 -11.89 19.67 11.22
C ASP A 314 -10.79 20.74 11.33
N LYS A 315 -9.63 20.39 11.93
CA LYS A 315 -8.50 21.31 12.17
C LYS A 315 -7.47 21.29 11.03
N ILE A 316 -7.54 20.31 10.11
CA ILE A 316 -6.61 20.24 8.99
C ILE A 316 -6.75 21.47 8.10
N LYS A 317 -5.61 22.13 7.84
CA LYS A 317 -5.51 23.36 7.05
C LYS A 317 -4.97 23.10 5.65
N ALA A 318 -4.37 21.93 5.41
CA ALA A 318 -3.87 21.56 4.10
C ALA A 318 -4.98 21.60 3.04
N ARG A 319 -4.66 22.08 1.85
CA ARG A 319 -5.57 22.06 0.69
C ARG A 319 -5.61 20.68 0.02
N ILE A 320 -4.54 19.94 0.14
CA ILE A 320 -4.33 18.65 -0.49
C ILE A 320 -3.88 17.65 0.57
N VAL A 321 -4.46 16.45 0.57
CA VAL A 321 -4.01 15.30 1.36
C VAL A 321 -3.67 14.18 0.41
N VAL A 322 -2.40 13.70 0.43
CA VAL A 322 -1.93 12.59 -0.40
C VAL A 322 -1.55 11.42 0.50
N GLU A 323 -2.30 10.34 0.42
CA GLU A 323 -2.22 9.23 1.39
C GLU A 323 -1.11 8.23 1.06
N GLY A 324 0.08 8.46 1.61
CA GLY A 324 1.22 7.55 1.48
C GLY A 324 1.11 6.25 2.29
N ALA A 325 0.43 6.27 3.44
CA ALA A 325 0.10 5.09 4.23
C ALA A 325 -1.18 4.40 3.73
N ASN A 326 -1.44 3.17 4.19
CA ASN A 326 -2.72 2.51 3.93
C ASN A 326 -3.74 2.92 5.00
N GLY A 327 -4.94 3.34 4.57
CA GLY A 327 -6.04 3.70 5.47
C GLY A 327 -5.73 4.81 6.50
N PRO A 328 -4.98 5.87 6.17
CA PRO A 328 -4.60 6.86 7.17
C PRO A 328 -5.77 7.73 7.61
N THR A 329 -6.83 7.80 6.81
CA THR A 329 -8.03 8.61 7.06
C THR A 329 -9.23 7.71 7.34
N THR A 330 -9.89 7.93 8.48
CA THR A 330 -11.13 7.21 8.82
C THR A 330 -12.30 7.67 7.95
N ALA A 331 -13.35 6.84 7.84
CA ALA A 331 -14.52 7.17 7.02
C ALA A 331 -15.21 8.48 7.46
N VAL A 332 -15.35 8.70 8.76
CA VAL A 332 -15.93 9.95 9.30
C VAL A 332 -15.04 11.17 8.98
N ALA A 333 -13.72 11.00 9.09
CA ALA A 333 -12.77 12.04 8.74
C ALA A 333 -12.83 12.39 7.25
N ASP A 334 -13.00 11.40 6.39
CA ASP A 334 -13.12 11.59 4.93
C ASP A 334 -14.33 12.47 4.57
N GLU A 335 -15.47 12.26 5.26
CA GLU A 335 -16.66 13.11 5.10
C GLU A 335 -16.39 14.54 5.52
N ILE A 336 -15.75 14.77 6.69
CA ILE A 336 -15.37 16.10 7.18
C ILE A 336 -14.44 16.81 6.20
N LEU A 337 -13.41 16.09 5.70
CA LEU A 337 -12.47 16.67 4.74
C LEU A 337 -13.14 17.01 3.40
N ALA A 338 -14.10 16.19 2.95
CA ALA A 338 -14.88 16.45 1.75
C ALA A 338 -15.78 17.70 1.91
N GLU A 339 -16.46 17.89 3.06
CA GLU A 339 -17.23 19.10 3.37
C GLU A 339 -16.35 20.36 3.36
N LYS A 340 -15.10 20.24 3.81
CA LYS A 340 -14.08 21.29 3.75
C LYS A 340 -13.50 21.51 2.36
N ARG A 341 -13.87 20.70 1.38
CA ARG A 341 -13.35 20.72 0.01
C ARG A 341 -11.83 20.53 -0.07
N ILE A 342 -11.27 19.72 0.84
CA ILE A 342 -9.87 19.32 0.78
C ILE A 342 -9.74 18.30 -0.34
N PHE A 343 -8.76 18.49 -1.24
CA PHE A 343 -8.50 17.57 -2.32
C PHE A 343 -7.73 16.36 -1.79
N ILE A 344 -8.34 15.17 -1.88
CA ILE A 344 -7.73 13.93 -1.35
C ILE A 344 -7.31 13.06 -2.51
N VAL A 345 -6.05 12.60 -2.50
CA VAL A 345 -5.58 11.48 -3.31
C VAL A 345 -5.57 10.24 -2.41
N PRO A 346 -6.48 9.28 -2.66
CA PRO A 346 -6.67 8.15 -1.75
C PRO A 346 -5.50 7.16 -1.83
N ASP A 347 -5.30 6.43 -0.76
CA ASP A 347 -4.21 5.46 -0.56
C ASP A 347 -4.06 4.41 -1.67
N ILE A 348 -5.17 3.88 -2.20
CA ILE A 348 -5.13 2.88 -3.29
C ILE A 348 -4.53 3.43 -4.59
N LEU A 349 -4.49 4.75 -4.77
CA LEU A 349 -3.81 5.45 -5.87
C LEU A 349 -2.45 5.96 -5.41
N ALA A 350 -2.40 6.79 -4.35
CA ALA A 350 -1.22 7.52 -3.93
C ALA A 350 0.01 6.63 -3.62
N ASN A 351 -0.21 5.50 -2.97
CA ASN A 351 0.88 4.58 -2.62
C ASN A 351 1.04 3.39 -3.59
N ALA A 352 0.40 3.45 -4.76
CA ALA A 352 0.45 2.36 -5.74
C ALA A 352 1.79 2.26 -6.50
N GLY A 353 2.72 3.21 -6.32
CA GLY A 353 4.05 3.13 -6.92
C GLY A 353 4.79 1.84 -6.59
N GLY A 354 4.65 1.34 -5.35
CA GLY A 354 5.28 0.09 -4.93
C GLY A 354 4.77 -1.15 -5.68
N VAL A 355 3.47 -1.27 -5.91
CA VAL A 355 2.90 -2.39 -6.67
C VAL A 355 3.16 -2.25 -8.17
N THR A 356 3.22 -1.03 -8.70
CA THR A 356 3.61 -0.74 -10.09
C THR A 356 5.06 -1.15 -10.35
N ALA A 357 6.00 -0.79 -9.47
CA ALA A 357 7.38 -1.26 -9.57
C ALA A 357 7.50 -2.80 -9.44
N SER A 358 6.65 -3.41 -8.60
CA SER A 358 6.56 -4.88 -8.51
C SER A 358 6.06 -5.51 -9.81
N TYR A 359 5.13 -4.86 -10.51
CA TYR A 359 4.69 -5.30 -11.83
C TYR A 359 5.86 -5.27 -12.84
N PHE A 360 6.66 -4.22 -12.84
CA PHE A 360 7.83 -4.14 -13.72
C PHE A 360 8.89 -5.20 -13.37
N GLU A 361 9.12 -5.49 -12.09
CA GLU A 361 10.02 -6.58 -11.68
C GLU A 361 9.55 -7.91 -12.25
N TRP A 362 8.27 -8.24 -12.12
CA TRP A 362 7.67 -9.44 -12.68
C TRP A 362 7.78 -9.49 -14.21
N VAL A 363 7.56 -8.38 -14.92
CA VAL A 363 7.73 -8.29 -16.38
C VAL A 363 9.17 -8.55 -16.78
N GLN A 364 10.14 -7.92 -16.11
CA GLN A 364 11.58 -8.09 -16.38
C GLN A 364 12.02 -9.54 -16.14
N ASP A 365 11.58 -10.16 -15.04
CA ASP A 365 11.87 -11.57 -14.73
C ASP A 365 11.32 -12.50 -15.79
N ARG A 366 10.12 -12.24 -16.32
CA ARG A 366 9.51 -13.07 -17.38
C ARG A 366 10.17 -12.87 -18.74
N GLN A 367 10.68 -11.67 -19.01
CA GLN A 367 11.40 -11.36 -20.25
C GLN A 367 12.87 -11.79 -20.19
N GLY A 368 13.45 -11.98 -18.99
CA GLY A 368 14.88 -12.22 -18.81
C GLY A 368 15.73 -11.00 -19.16
N TYR A 369 15.15 -9.81 -19.13
CA TYR A 369 15.84 -8.55 -19.48
C TYR A 369 15.55 -7.46 -18.45
N PHE A 370 16.61 -6.91 -17.85
CA PHE A 370 16.51 -5.95 -16.76
C PHE A 370 16.69 -4.52 -17.25
N TRP A 371 15.73 -3.67 -16.91
CA TRP A 371 15.70 -2.27 -17.32
C TRP A 371 16.65 -1.41 -16.48
N LYS A 372 17.08 -0.28 -17.06
CA LYS A 372 17.74 0.77 -16.30
C LYS A 372 16.74 1.44 -15.38
N GLU A 373 17.22 1.93 -14.23
CA GLU A 373 16.39 2.60 -13.23
C GLU A 373 15.58 3.76 -13.80
N ALA A 374 16.18 4.58 -14.66
CA ALA A 374 15.50 5.69 -15.31
C ALA A 374 14.27 5.22 -16.12
N VAL A 375 14.35 4.07 -16.79
CA VAL A 375 13.22 3.50 -17.55
C VAL A 375 12.13 3.03 -16.61
N VAL A 376 12.50 2.36 -15.50
CA VAL A 376 11.53 1.92 -14.49
C VAL A 376 10.78 3.13 -13.90
N ASN A 377 11.52 4.18 -13.54
CA ASN A 377 10.95 5.39 -12.96
C ASN A 377 10.03 6.13 -13.95
N GLU A 378 10.45 6.31 -15.20
CA GLU A 378 9.64 6.95 -16.26
C GLU A 378 8.33 6.21 -16.50
N GLN A 379 8.38 4.88 -16.62
CA GLN A 379 7.19 4.06 -16.82
C GLN A 379 6.26 4.08 -15.61
N LEU A 380 6.83 4.09 -14.39
CA LEU A 380 6.07 4.22 -13.15
C LEU A 380 5.31 5.55 -13.10
N GLU A 381 6.02 6.65 -13.36
CA GLU A 381 5.42 7.98 -13.38
C GLU A 381 4.32 8.10 -14.42
N THR A 382 4.52 7.53 -15.61
CA THR A 382 3.51 7.52 -16.69
C THR A 382 2.24 6.81 -16.23
N ILE A 383 2.35 5.58 -15.68
CA ILE A 383 1.19 4.83 -15.19
C ILE A 383 0.43 5.60 -14.10
N LEU A 384 1.16 6.23 -13.17
CA LEU A 384 0.52 6.96 -12.08
C LEU A 384 -0.17 8.24 -12.55
N ARG A 385 0.43 9.02 -13.45
CA ARG A 385 -0.21 10.19 -14.07
C ARG A 385 -1.49 9.83 -14.81
N ASP A 386 -1.43 8.79 -15.64
CA ASP A 386 -2.61 8.30 -16.37
C ASP A 386 -3.71 7.84 -15.38
N SER A 387 -3.31 7.19 -14.29
CA SER A 387 -4.25 6.72 -13.27
C SER A 387 -4.86 7.86 -12.47
N PHE A 388 -4.10 8.91 -12.17
CA PHE A 388 -4.63 10.13 -11.56
C PHE A 388 -5.69 10.77 -12.44
N ASP A 389 -5.38 10.99 -13.72
CA ASP A 389 -6.32 11.57 -14.68
C ASP A 389 -7.58 10.72 -14.85
N ASP A 390 -7.46 9.39 -14.85
CA ASP A 390 -8.59 8.47 -14.89
C ASP A 390 -9.49 8.62 -13.66
N VAL A 391 -8.91 8.68 -12.46
CA VAL A 391 -9.67 8.82 -11.20
C VAL A 391 -10.37 10.17 -11.14
N VAL A 392 -9.69 11.26 -11.48
CA VAL A 392 -10.28 12.61 -11.46
C VAL A 392 -11.41 12.73 -12.47
N ARG A 393 -11.20 12.28 -13.71
CA ARG A 393 -12.27 12.26 -14.73
C ARG A 393 -13.47 11.42 -14.28
N TYR A 394 -13.21 10.31 -13.60
CA TYR A 394 -14.28 9.44 -13.09
C TYR A 394 -15.03 10.13 -11.92
N ALA A 395 -14.32 10.86 -11.06
CA ALA A 395 -14.89 11.65 -9.97
C ALA A 395 -15.83 12.74 -10.51
N GLU A 396 -15.39 13.50 -11.52
CA GLU A 396 -16.17 14.53 -12.18
C GLU A 396 -17.41 13.96 -12.86
N ALA A 397 -17.26 12.88 -13.64
CA ALA A 397 -18.36 12.25 -14.38
C ALA A 397 -19.47 11.71 -13.46
N HIS A 398 -19.14 11.25 -12.26
CA HIS A 398 -20.09 10.68 -11.31
C HIS A 398 -20.45 11.61 -10.14
N ASN A 399 -19.89 12.82 -10.11
CA ASN A 399 -20.06 13.80 -9.05
C ASN A 399 -19.83 13.20 -7.64
N VAL A 400 -18.66 12.58 -7.47
CA VAL A 400 -18.20 11.98 -6.20
C VAL A 400 -16.80 12.45 -5.87
N ASN A 401 -16.33 12.26 -4.62
CA ASN A 401 -14.94 12.52 -4.26
C ASN A 401 -13.98 11.49 -4.85
N ASN A 402 -12.67 11.83 -4.88
CA ASN A 402 -11.66 10.98 -5.53
C ASN A 402 -11.53 9.59 -4.88
N ARG A 403 -11.76 9.44 -3.57
CA ARG A 403 -11.72 8.12 -2.91
C ARG A 403 -12.81 7.22 -3.45
N ILE A 404 -14.03 7.71 -3.48
CA ILE A 404 -15.17 6.97 -4.01
C ILE A 404 -14.95 6.67 -5.49
N ALA A 405 -14.47 7.65 -6.26
CA ALA A 405 -14.16 7.48 -7.68
C ALA A 405 -13.09 6.41 -7.93
N ALA A 406 -12.02 6.40 -7.15
CA ALA A 406 -10.95 5.40 -7.27
C ALA A 406 -11.47 3.97 -7.02
N TYR A 407 -12.31 3.77 -5.99
CA TYR A 407 -12.96 2.48 -5.74
C TYR A 407 -13.95 2.12 -6.85
N MET A 408 -14.80 3.05 -7.28
CA MET A 408 -15.76 2.81 -8.37
C MET A 408 -15.06 2.42 -9.66
N LEU A 409 -14.02 3.16 -10.06
CA LEU A 409 -13.20 2.87 -11.25
C LEU A 409 -12.55 1.48 -11.16
N ALA A 410 -11.96 1.14 -10.01
CA ALA A 410 -11.34 -0.16 -9.79
C ALA A 410 -12.36 -1.31 -9.89
N ILE A 411 -13.51 -1.15 -9.24
CA ILE A 411 -14.61 -2.12 -9.27
C ILE A 411 -15.14 -2.30 -10.69
N ASP A 412 -15.37 -1.20 -11.42
CA ASP A 412 -15.87 -1.23 -12.78
C ASP A 412 -14.91 -1.98 -13.72
N ARG A 413 -13.60 -1.71 -13.63
CA ARG A 413 -12.58 -2.42 -14.40
C ARG A 413 -12.57 -3.93 -14.13
N VAL A 414 -12.68 -4.35 -12.86
CA VAL A 414 -12.71 -5.78 -12.50
C VAL A 414 -14.03 -6.42 -12.96
N ALA A 415 -15.15 -5.76 -12.70
CA ALA A 415 -16.49 -6.21 -13.11
C ALA A 415 -16.59 -6.36 -14.64
N TYR A 416 -16.08 -5.36 -15.39
CA TYR A 416 -16.02 -5.43 -16.85
C TYR A 416 -15.22 -6.66 -17.33
N THR A 417 -14.05 -6.90 -16.71
CA THR A 417 -13.21 -8.06 -17.05
C THR A 417 -13.94 -9.37 -16.79
N ILE A 418 -14.64 -9.49 -15.65
CA ILE A 418 -15.42 -10.70 -15.34
C ILE A 418 -16.56 -10.90 -16.36
N LYS A 419 -17.28 -9.83 -16.74
CA LYS A 419 -18.32 -9.88 -17.76
C LYS A 419 -17.77 -10.37 -19.10
N GLN A 420 -16.62 -9.85 -19.53
CA GLN A 420 -15.99 -10.25 -20.80
C GLN A 420 -15.51 -11.71 -20.80
N ARG A 421 -14.99 -12.20 -19.68
CA ARG A 421 -14.56 -13.60 -19.55
C ARG A 421 -15.71 -14.58 -19.40
N GLY A 422 -16.86 -14.10 -18.96
CA GLY A 422 -17.98 -14.92 -18.56
C GLY A 422 -17.76 -15.64 -17.22
N ILE A 423 -18.84 -16.16 -16.66
CA ILE A 423 -18.79 -17.01 -15.46
C ILE A 423 -18.87 -18.46 -15.94
N TYR A 424 -17.80 -19.22 -15.70
CA TYR A 424 -17.80 -20.65 -16.01
C TYR A 424 -18.74 -21.38 -15.03
N ALA A 425 -19.69 -22.12 -15.59
CA ALA A 425 -20.69 -22.89 -14.84
C ALA A 425 -20.41 -24.38 -14.93
#